data_1d424540058d6fce14286224d3051c45
#
_entry.id   1d424540058d6fce14286224d3051c45
#
_cell.length_a   1.000
_cell.length_b   1.000
_cell.length_c   1.000
_cell.angle_alpha   90.00
_cell.angle_beta   90.00
_cell.angle_gamma   90.00
#
_symmetry.space_group_name_H-M   'P 1'
#
loop_
_entity.id
_entity.type
_entity.pdbx_description
1 polymer ?
#
loop_
_entity_poly.entity_id
_entity_poly.type
_entity_poly.pdbx_seq_one_letter_code
_entity_poly.pdbx_strand_id
1 'polypeptide(L)'
;MKALPKDLRYLLFDLDGTLTDSAEGILRCVQYALEQCGTPEPDAEKLRPFIGPPLLDSFQEFCGMPPARAAFAVEQYRKRFSTVGLLENAVYDGIPELLEKLREHGYVLAVATSKPEVYTLRILEHFDLFKYFTAVAGCDIHRAGETKAD
;
A
#
# COMPACT_ATOMS: atom_id res chain seq x y z
N MET A 1 27.91 -1.58 -4.12
CA MET A 1 26.91 -1.50 -3.02
C MET A 1 27.62 -1.00 -1.77
N LYS A 2 27.15 0.08 -1.17
CA LYS A 2 27.72 0.54 0.11
C LYS A 2 27.32 -0.48 1.19
N ALA A 3 28.29 -0.90 2.00
CA ALA A 3 27.98 -1.74 3.16
C ALA A 3 27.07 -0.97 4.13
N LEU A 4 26.08 -1.66 4.69
CA LEU A 4 25.22 -1.10 5.72
C LEU A 4 26.09 -0.73 6.96
N PRO A 5 25.76 0.37 7.68
CA PRO A 5 26.43 0.70 8.92
C PRO A 5 26.40 -0.46 9.90
N LYS A 6 27.51 -0.73 10.57
CA LYS A 6 27.65 -1.86 11.53
C LYS A 6 26.71 -1.77 12.73
N ASP A 7 26.20 -0.56 13.00
CA ASP A 7 25.31 -0.28 14.14
C ASP A 7 23.83 -0.29 13.75
N LEU A 8 23.51 -0.49 12.47
CA LEU A 8 22.13 -0.55 11.97
C LEU A 8 21.48 -1.85 12.42
N ARG A 9 20.40 -1.74 13.20
CA ARG A 9 19.65 -2.89 13.70
C ARG A 9 18.22 -2.97 13.19
N TYR A 10 17.65 -1.85 12.78
CA TYR A 10 16.24 -1.71 12.39
C TYR A 10 16.13 -1.36 10.92
N LEU A 11 15.28 -2.08 10.20
CA LEU A 11 14.97 -1.83 8.80
C LEU A 11 13.47 -1.64 8.65
N LEU A 12 13.08 -0.51 8.06
CA LEU A 12 11.70 -0.19 7.74
C LEU A 12 11.45 -0.43 6.25
N PHE A 13 10.42 -1.20 5.94
CA PHE A 13 9.98 -1.48 4.59
C PHE A 13 8.65 -0.82 4.30
N ASP A 14 8.52 -0.24 3.12
CA ASP A 14 7.22 0.08 2.54
C ASP A 14 6.58 -1.22 2.01
N LEU A 15 5.29 -1.19 1.76
CA LEU A 15 4.55 -2.33 1.23
C LEU A 15 4.41 -2.22 -0.29
N ASP A 16 3.56 -1.30 -0.75
CA ASP A 16 3.22 -1.16 -2.18
C ASP A 16 4.42 -0.70 -3.01
N GLY A 17 4.80 -1.49 -4.01
CA GLY A 17 5.94 -1.21 -4.87
C GLY A 17 7.31 -1.53 -4.24
N THR A 18 7.33 -2.12 -3.04
CA THR A 18 8.55 -2.51 -2.32
C THR A 18 8.55 -4.00 -1.97
N LEU A 19 7.62 -4.46 -1.17
CA LEU A 19 7.45 -5.87 -0.83
C LEU A 19 6.54 -6.57 -1.83
N THR A 20 5.52 -5.88 -2.30
CA THR A 20 4.52 -6.43 -3.22
C THR A 20 4.29 -5.52 -4.42
N ASP A 21 3.99 -6.14 -5.57
CA ASP A 21 3.46 -5.47 -6.74
C ASP A 21 1.93 -5.47 -6.67
N SER A 22 1.40 -4.39 -6.11
CA SER A 22 -0.03 -4.18 -5.89
C SER A 22 -0.71 -3.38 -7.01
N ALA A 23 0.01 -3.09 -8.08
CA ALA A 23 -0.45 -2.19 -9.13
C ALA A 23 -1.80 -2.62 -9.72
N GLU A 24 -1.96 -3.89 -10.08
CA GLU A 24 -3.20 -4.39 -10.68
C GLU A 24 -4.43 -4.11 -9.80
N GLY A 25 -4.36 -4.48 -8.53
CA GLY A 25 -5.47 -4.30 -7.59
C GLY A 25 -5.79 -2.83 -7.35
N ILE A 26 -4.78 -2.00 -7.16
CA ILE A 26 -4.95 -0.55 -6.95
C ILE A 26 -5.59 0.09 -8.18
N LEU A 27 -5.03 -0.13 -9.36
CA LEU A 27 -5.50 0.52 -10.60
C LEU A 27 -6.94 0.10 -10.94
N ARG A 28 -7.28 -1.18 -10.80
CA ARG A 28 -8.65 -1.67 -11.01
C ARG A 28 -9.63 -1.09 -10.01
N CYS A 29 -9.23 -0.91 -8.76
CA CYS A 29 -10.09 -0.28 -7.76
C CYS A 29 -10.28 1.22 -8.00
N VAL A 30 -9.25 1.93 -8.49
CA VAL A 30 -9.39 3.34 -8.90
C VAL A 30 -10.32 3.46 -10.10
N GLN A 31 -10.17 2.61 -11.11
CA GLN A 31 -11.08 2.58 -12.26
C GLN A 31 -12.53 2.36 -11.83
N TYR A 32 -12.76 1.38 -10.96
CA TYR A 32 -14.08 1.14 -10.39
C TYR A 32 -14.64 2.38 -9.67
N ALA A 33 -13.84 3.02 -8.82
CA ALA A 33 -14.27 4.23 -8.12
C ALA A 33 -14.63 5.37 -9.09
N LEU A 34 -13.83 5.57 -10.13
CA LEU A 34 -14.09 6.59 -11.15
C LEU A 34 -15.38 6.29 -11.96
N GLU A 35 -15.65 5.03 -12.27
CA GLU A 35 -16.91 4.62 -12.90
C GLU A 35 -18.11 4.97 -12.01
N GLN A 36 -18.03 4.69 -10.70
CA GLN A 36 -19.09 5.02 -9.75
C GLN A 36 -19.28 6.54 -9.59
N CYS A 37 -18.23 7.32 -9.84
CA CYS A 37 -18.29 8.79 -9.86
C CYS A 37 -18.79 9.36 -11.18
N GLY A 38 -19.03 8.55 -12.21
CA GLY A 38 -19.45 8.98 -13.54
C GLY A 38 -18.34 9.62 -14.38
N THR A 39 -17.07 9.40 -14.01
CA THR A 39 -15.89 9.91 -14.72
C THR A 39 -14.91 8.77 -15.01
N PRO A 40 -15.30 7.76 -15.82
CA PRO A 40 -14.46 6.59 -16.06
C PRO A 40 -13.14 6.96 -16.77
N GLU A 41 -12.06 6.32 -16.36
CA GLU A 41 -10.76 6.36 -17.06
C GLU A 41 -10.39 4.92 -17.47
N PRO A 42 -10.53 4.59 -18.75
CA PRO A 42 -10.22 3.26 -19.23
C PRO A 42 -8.71 2.96 -19.31
N ASP A 43 -7.88 3.99 -19.39
CA ASP A 43 -6.41 3.83 -19.44
C ASP A 43 -5.83 3.73 -18.04
N ALA A 44 -5.54 2.50 -17.62
CA ALA A 44 -4.98 2.23 -16.30
C ALA A 44 -3.59 2.88 -16.08
N GLU A 45 -2.80 3.05 -17.14
CA GLU A 45 -1.45 3.65 -17.02
C GLU A 45 -1.52 5.11 -16.53
N LYS A 46 -2.57 5.84 -16.88
CA LYS A 46 -2.78 7.21 -16.38
C LYS A 46 -3.05 7.26 -14.87
N LEU A 47 -3.44 6.15 -14.29
CA LEU A 47 -3.78 6.04 -12.88
C LEU A 47 -2.60 5.58 -12.01
N ARG A 48 -1.45 5.30 -12.59
CA ARG A 48 -0.24 4.89 -11.84
C ARG A 48 0.15 5.84 -10.70
N PRO A 49 -0.02 7.16 -10.79
CA PRO A 49 0.25 8.06 -9.67
C PRO A 49 -0.53 7.75 -8.38
N PHE A 50 -1.62 6.99 -8.46
CA PHE A 50 -2.37 6.54 -7.28
C PHE A 50 -1.64 5.49 -6.43
N ILE A 51 -0.57 4.89 -6.96
CA ILE A 51 0.19 3.87 -6.24
C ILE A 51 1.15 4.55 -5.27
N GLY A 52 0.89 4.40 -3.98
CA GLY A 52 1.71 4.93 -2.90
C GLY A 52 1.08 6.07 -2.09
N PRO A 53 0.68 7.19 -2.69
CA PRO A 53 0.07 8.31 -1.95
C PRO A 53 -1.28 7.96 -1.31
N PRO A 54 -1.71 8.73 -0.29
CA PRO A 54 -3.06 8.59 0.26
C PRO A 54 -4.14 8.82 -0.79
N LEU A 55 -5.14 7.95 -0.82
CA LEU A 55 -6.19 7.96 -1.86
C LEU A 55 -6.99 9.26 -1.90
N LEU A 56 -7.33 9.81 -0.73
CA LEU A 56 -8.13 11.04 -0.66
C LEU A 56 -7.42 12.19 -1.38
N ASP A 57 -6.12 12.35 -1.09
CA ASP A 57 -5.29 13.38 -1.71
C ASP A 57 -5.15 13.12 -3.21
N SER A 58 -4.97 11.86 -3.60
CA SER A 58 -4.84 11.47 -5.01
C SER A 58 -6.09 11.78 -5.82
N PHE A 59 -7.30 11.49 -5.32
CA PHE A 59 -8.54 11.85 -6.02
C PHE A 59 -8.74 13.37 -6.12
N GLN A 60 -8.31 14.13 -5.11
CA GLN A 60 -8.36 15.60 -5.18
C GLN A 60 -7.35 16.16 -6.18
N GLU A 61 -6.10 15.70 -6.08
CA GLU A 61 -4.98 16.25 -6.87
C GLU A 61 -5.03 15.80 -8.32
N PHE A 62 -5.21 14.50 -8.59
CA PHE A 62 -5.11 13.96 -9.95
C PHE A 62 -6.43 14.01 -10.72
N CYS A 63 -7.57 14.01 -10.03
CA CYS A 63 -8.89 14.04 -10.63
C CYS A 63 -9.62 15.36 -10.43
N GLY A 64 -9.03 16.32 -9.70
CA GLY A 64 -9.65 17.62 -9.44
C GLY A 64 -10.95 17.53 -8.63
N MET A 65 -11.14 16.47 -7.85
CA MET A 65 -12.37 16.27 -7.09
C MET A 65 -12.44 17.19 -5.87
N PRO A 66 -13.60 17.82 -5.59
CA PRO A 66 -13.81 18.46 -4.31
C PRO A 66 -13.81 17.41 -3.17
N PRO A 67 -13.53 17.82 -1.90
CA PRO A 67 -13.34 16.88 -0.80
C PRO A 67 -14.47 15.85 -0.61
N ALA A 68 -15.73 16.26 -0.71
CA ALA A 68 -16.87 15.36 -0.55
C ALA A 68 -16.94 14.28 -1.65
N ARG A 69 -16.62 14.66 -2.89
CA ARG A 69 -16.60 13.72 -4.02
C ARG A 69 -15.39 12.77 -3.94
N ALA A 70 -14.24 13.28 -3.53
CA ALA A 70 -13.07 12.46 -3.29
C ALA A 70 -13.32 11.43 -2.16
N ALA A 71 -13.99 11.82 -1.09
CA ALA A 71 -14.38 10.91 -0.01
C ALA A 71 -15.32 9.80 -0.51
N PHE A 72 -16.29 10.12 -1.36
CA PHE A 72 -17.15 9.13 -2.00
C PHE A 72 -16.34 8.17 -2.89
N ALA A 73 -15.41 8.69 -3.70
CA ALA A 73 -14.53 7.87 -4.53
C ALA A 73 -13.68 6.90 -3.68
N VAL A 74 -13.13 7.36 -2.57
CA VAL A 74 -12.38 6.51 -1.62
C VAL A 74 -13.27 5.40 -1.06
N GLU A 75 -14.52 5.71 -0.72
CA GLU A 75 -15.48 4.70 -0.25
C GLU A 75 -15.73 3.63 -1.32
N GLN A 76 -15.96 4.03 -2.57
CA GLN A 76 -16.16 3.08 -3.68
C GLN A 76 -14.90 2.22 -3.92
N TYR A 77 -13.71 2.83 -3.91
CA TYR A 77 -12.44 2.11 -3.97
C TYR A 77 -12.36 1.03 -2.89
N ARG A 78 -12.64 1.38 -1.63
CA ARG A 78 -12.56 0.48 -0.49
C ARG A 78 -13.54 -0.68 -0.57
N LYS A 79 -14.73 -0.47 -1.11
CA LYS A 79 -15.72 -1.54 -1.34
C LYS A 79 -15.13 -2.66 -2.20
N ARG A 80 -14.47 -2.32 -3.28
CA ARG A 80 -13.83 -3.31 -4.15
C ARG A 80 -12.52 -3.82 -3.58
N PHE A 81 -11.70 -2.94 -3.03
CA PHE A 81 -10.38 -3.30 -2.54
C PHE A 81 -10.45 -4.29 -1.38
N SER A 82 -11.34 -4.10 -0.43
CA SER A 82 -11.48 -4.96 0.76
C SER A 82 -11.89 -6.41 0.44
N THR A 83 -12.45 -6.67 -0.72
CA THR A 83 -12.94 -7.99 -1.14
C THR A 83 -12.08 -8.63 -2.23
N VAL A 84 -11.73 -7.88 -3.25
CA VAL A 84 -11.04 -8.40 -4.45
C VAL A 84 -9.66 -7.77 -4.63
N GLY A 85 -9.59 -6.44 -4.61
CA GLY A 85 -8.39 -5.70 -5.01
C GLY A 85 -7.16 -6.01 -4.17
N LEU A 86 -7.33 -6.24 -2.87
CA LEU A 86 -6.19 -6.54 -2.00
C LEU A 86 -5.49 -7.87 -2.36
N LEU A 87 -6.19 -8.79 -3.03
CA LEU A 87 -5.67 -10.08 -3.48
C LEU A 87 -5.20 -10.06 -4.94
N GLU A 88 -5.49 -9.00 -5.70
CA GLU A 88 -4.92 -8.74 -7.02
C GLU A 88 -3.52 -8.13 -6.85
N ASN A 89 -2.61 -8.95 -6.35
CA ASN A 89 -1.33 -8.54 -5.79
C ASN A 89 -0.33 -9.70 -5.89
N ALA A 90 0.97 -9.41 -5.90
CA ALA A 90 2.02 -10.42 -5.92
C ALA A 90 3.24 -9.95 -5.11
N VAL A 91 3.90 -10.87 -4.45
CA VAL A 91 5.18 -10.60 -3.79
C VAL A 91 6.28 -10.54 -4.85
N TYR A 92 7.16 -9.55 -4.77
CA TYR A 92 8.31 -9.50 -5.67
C TYR A 92 9.24 -10.69 -5.43
N ASP A 93 9.82 -11.21 -6.52
CA ASP A 93 10.76 -12.31 -6.46
C ASP A 93 11.94 -11.99 -5.52
N GLY A 94 12.28 -12.95 -4.68
CA GLY A 94 13.41 -12.85 -3.74
C GLY A 94 13.08 -12.13 -2.44
N ILE A 95 11.88 -11.58 -2.24
CA ILE A 95 11.50 -10.89 -1.00
C ILE A 95 11.48 -11.85 0.20
N PRO A 96 10.82 -13.01 0.17
CA PRO A 96 10.83 -13.92 1.32
C PRO A 96 12.24 -14.34 1.74
N GLU A 97 13.09 -14.67 0.78
CA GLU A 97 14.47 -15.08 1.00
C GLU A 97 15.32 -13.93 1.55
N LEU A 98 15.10 -12.71 1.10
CA LEU A 98 15.77 -11.52 1.62
C LEU A 98 15.39 -11.26 3.08
N LEU A 99 14.11 -11.29 3.40
CA LEU A 99 13.62 -11.05 4.76
C LEU A 99 14.14 -12.11 5.74
N GLU A 100 14.16 -13.37 5.32
CA GLU A 100 14.74 -14.46 6.14
C GLU A 100 16.22 -14.20 6.43
N LYS A 101 17.02 -13.91 5.40
CA LYS A 101 18.46 -13.62 5.55
C LYS A 101 18.72 -12.41 6.44
N LEU A 102 17.92 -11.36 6.32
CA LEU A 102 18.06 -10.17 7.16
C LEU A 102 17.82 -10.51 8.64
N ARG A 103 16.82 -11.33 8.94
CA ARG A 103 16.55 -11.80 10.29
C ARG A 103 17.68 -12.69 10.83
N GLU A 104 18.18 -13.62 10.03
CA GLU A 104 19.32 -14.47 10.38
C GLU A 104 20.57 -13.65 10.74
N HIS A 105 20.74 -12.48 10.09
CA HIS A 105 21.83 -11.55 10.38
C HIS A 105 21.55 -10.61 11.57
N GLY A 106 20.44 -10.79 12.26
CA GLY A 106 20.10 -10.05 13.49
C GLY A 106 19.39 -8.71 13.25
N TYR A 107 18.93 -8.42 12.06
CA TYR A 107 18.13 -7.23 11.80
C TYR A 107 16.70 -7.39 12.33
N VAL A 108 16.16 -6.31 12.87
CA VAL A 108 14.77 -6.20 13.28
C VAL A 108 14.01 -5.51 12.15
N LEU A 109 12.97 -6.16 11.63
CA LEU A 109 12.24 -5.70 10.47
C LEU A 109 10.88 -5.16 10.88
N ALA A 110 10.47 -4.04 10.27
CA ALA A 110 9.15 -3.47 10.43
C ALA A 110 8.60 -2.96 9.10
N VAL A 111 7.29 -2.87 8.99
CA VAL A 111 6.60 -2.26 7.85
C VAL A 111 6.10 -0.88 8.25
N ALA A 112 6.34 0.12 7.40
CA ALA A 112 5.77 1.46 7.51
C ALA A 112 5.19 1.88 6.16
N THR A 113 3.87 2.06 6.09
CA THR A 113 3.16 2.32 4.84
C THR A 113 2.04 3.34 5.02
N SER A 114 1.73 4.11 3.96
CA SER A 114 0.54 4.97 3.92
C SER A 114 -0.76 4.19 3.67
N LYS A 115 -0.67 2.89 3.38
CA LYS A 115 -1.85 2.03 3.27
C LYS A 115 -2.52 1.84 4.65
N PRO A 116 -3.85 1.76 4.72
CA PRO A 116 -4.53 1.43 5.97
C PRO A 116 -4.00 0.13 6.60
N GLU A 117 -3.75 0.18 7.89
CA GLU A 117 -3.15 -0.94 8.64
C GLU A 117 -3.94 -2.24 8.50
N VAL A 118 -5.27 -2.15 8.55
CA VAL A 118 -6.16 -3.32 8.42
C VAL A 118 -5.95 -4.08 7.10
N TYR A 119 -5.70 -3.37 6.00
CA TYR A 119 -5.41 -4.02 4.71
C TYR A 119 -3.97 -4.52 4.65
N THR A 120 -3.04 -3.75 5.21
CA THR A 120 -1.62 -4.14 5.28
C THR A 120 -1.45 -5.47 6.00
N LEU A 121 -2.07 -5.63 7.16
CA LEU A 121 -2.04 -6.88 7.93
C LEU A 121 -2.62 -8.06 7.14
N ARG A 122 -3.76 -7.88 6.48
CA ARG A 122 -4.38 -8.93 5.65
C ARG A 122 -3.49 -9.36 4.48
N ILE A 123 -2.81 -8.41 3.83
CA ILE A 123 -1.89 -8.69 2.72
C ILE A 123 -0.67 -9.46 3.23
N LEU A 124 -0.06 -9.02 4.32
CA LEU A 124 1.11 -9.69 4.89
C LEU A 124 0.78 -11.11 5.37
N GLU A 125 -0.38 -11.32 5.95
CA GLU A 125 -0.85 -12.65 6.35
C GLU A 125 -1.12 -13.54 5.14
N HIS A 126 -1.78 -13.02 4.12
CA HIS A 126 -2.09 -13.76 2.89
C HIS A 126 -0.84 -14.30 2.19
N PHE A 127 0.24 -13.51 2.15
CA PHE A 127 1.50 -13.89 1.52
C PHE A 127 2.50 -14.56 2.49
N ASP A 128 2.10 -14.85 3.72
CA ASP A 128 2.97 -15.43 4.76
C ASP A 128 4.23 -14.60 5.03
N LEU A 129 4.10 -13.28 4.98
CA LEU A 129 5.18 -12.33 5.25
C LEU A 129 5.13 -11.74 6.66
N PHE A 130 3.97 -11.77 7.31
CA PHE A 130 3.76 -11.16 8.63
C PHE A 130 4.79 -11.67 9.67
N LYS A 131 5.15 -12.93 9.61
CA LYS A 131 6.12 -13.58 10.51
C LYS A 131 7.51 -12.96 10.53
N TYR A 132 7.89 -12.21 9.49
CA TYR A 132 9.20 -11.57 9.41
C TYR A 132 9.27 -10.23 10.12
N PHE A 133 8.14 -9.62 10.47
CA PHE A 133 8.07 -8.26 10.99
C PHE A 133 7.71 -8.26 12.48
N THR A 134 8.41 -7.43 13.26
CA THR A 134 8.12 -7.22 14.68
C THR A 134 7.08 -6.12 14.90
N ALA A 135 6.93 -5.23 13.92
CA ALA A 135 5.95 -4.14 13.95
C ALA A 135 5.44 -3.85 12.55
N VAL A 136 4.19 -3.45 12.47
CA VAL A 136 3.52 -2.98 11.24
C VAL A 136 2.79 -1.69 11.58
N ALA A 137 3.13 -0.62 10.87
CA ALA A 137 2.47 0.68 10.97
C ALA A 137 1.87 1.03 9.62
N GLY A 138 0.58 1.20 9.59
CA GLY A 138 -0.21 1.73 8.47
C GLY A 138 -1.01 2.92 8.94
N CYS A 139 -1.68 3.65 8.03
CA CYS A 139 -2.58 4.69 8.46
C CYS A 139 -3.84 4.13 9.12
N ASP A 140 -4.41 4.91 10.04
CA ASP A 140 -5.75 4.64 10.55
C ASP A 140 -6.77 4.96 9.45
N ILE A 141 -7.60 3.97 9.12
CA ILE A 141 -8.64 4.12 8.09
C ILE A 141 -9.66 5.22 8.40
N HIS A 142 -9.76 5.61 9.66
CA HIS A 142 -10.70 6.62 10.15
C HIS A 142 -10.05 7.99 10.38
N ARG A 143 -8.71 8.08 10.30
CA ARG A 143 -7.96 9.32 10.47
C ARG A 143 -7.54 9.90 9.13
N ALA A 144 -7.99 11.12 8.84
CA ALA A 144 -7.52 11.87 7.68
C ALA A 144 -6.20 12.57 8.00
N GLY A 145 -5.23 12.52 7.08
CA GLY A 145 -3.99 13.28 7.18
C GLY A 145 -2.84 12.63 7.95
N GLU A 146 -2.98 11.37 8.34
CA GLU A 146 -1.88 10.61 8.94
C GLU A 146 -0.80 10.28 7.89
N THR A 147 0.45 10.51 8.24
CA THR A 147 1.60 10.24 7.37
C THR A 147 2.46 9.09 7.91
N LYS A 148 3.43 8.61 7.11
CA LYS A 148 4.36 7.56 7.54
C LYS A 148 5.24 7.95 8.73
N ALA A 149 5.32 9.24 9.05
CA ALA A 149 6.14 9.77 10.14
C ALA A 149 5.38 9.81 11.47
N ASP A 150 4.06 9.67 11.43
CA ASP A 150 3.19 9.67 12.61
C ASP A 150 3.12 8.28 13.23
#